data_1a929169af42086c52a879af66716503
#
_entry.id   1a929169af42086c52a879af66716503
#
_cell.length_a   1.000
_cell.length_b   1.000
_cell.length_c   1.000
_cell.angle_alpha   90.00
_cell.angle_beta   90.00
_cell.angle_gamma   90.00
#
_symmetry.space_group_name_H-M   'P 1'
#
loop_
_entity.id
_entity.type
_entity.pdbx_description
1 polymer ?
#
loop_
_entity_poly.entity_id
_entity_poly.type
_entity_poly.pdbx_seq_one_letter_code
_entity_poly.pdbx_strand_id
1 'polypeptide(L)'
;MAEHGFEAWWPYQKLAVHGFNMEVLRRFREIWTIRRDLGDRLLADRPDVFVGVDAPDFNLGLEARLKAEGIKTVHFVSPSIWAWRGGRIHKIHRSVDHMLCLFPFEPKLYHDHGIAATFVGHPLADIIPLQTSKQAVREKLALPRDYPVFGMLPGSRQGELAMMADFIIAGDNAKF
;
A
#
# COMPACT_ATOMS: atom_id res chain seq x y z
N MET A 1 -5.70 14.11 -6.70
CA MET A 1 -6.23 13.03 -7.55
C MET A 1 -7.36 13.51 -8.46
N ALA A 2 -8.40 14.19 -7.94
CA ALA A 2 -9.48 14.74 -8.80
C ALA A 2 -8.96 15.65 -9.92
N GLU A 3 -7.92 16.44 -9.67
CA GLU A 3 -7.24 17.31 -10.64
C GLU A 3 -6.66 16.57 -11.87
N HIS A 4 -6.47 15.24 -11.75
CA HIS A 4 -5.97 14.38 -12.83
C HIS A 4 -7.04 13.44 -13.40
N GLY A 5 -8.33 13.80 -13.27
CA GLY A 5 -9.43 13.02 -13.82
C GLY A 5 -9.75 11.73 -13.06
N PHE A 6 -9.28 11.59 -11.80
CA PHE A 6 -9.60 10.42 -10.98
C PHE A 6 -11.06 10.44 -10.53
N GLU A 7 -11.79 9.40 -10.86
CA GLU A 7 -13.16 9.13 -10.41
C GLU A 7 -13.15 8.05 -9.32
N ALA A 8 -13.62 8.38 -8.12
CA ALA A 8 -13.72 7.44 -7.01
C ALA A 8 -15.08 6.74 -7.02
N TRP A 9 -15.11 5.45 -7.29
CA TRP A 9 -16.35 4.65 -7.26
C TRP A 9 -16.80 4.28 -5.86
N TRP A 10 -15.86 4.17 -4.91
CA TRP A 10 -16.14 3.96 -3.48
C TRP A 10 -15.27 4.85 -2.60
N PRO A 11 -15.79 5.29 -1.44
CA PRO A 11 -14.97 5.98 -0.44
C PRO A 11 -13.85 5.06 0.06
N TYR A 12 -12.60 5.55 0.12
CA TYR A 12 -11.45 4.75 0.56
C TYR A 12 -11.58 4.23 2.00
N GLN A 13 -12.32 4.94 2.85
CA GLN A 13 -12.59 4.57 4.25
C GLN A 13 -13.29 3.20 4.37
N LYS A 14 -14.04 2.79 3.37
CA LYS A 14 -14.68 1.46 3.34
C LYS A 14 -13.69 0.32 3.15
N LEU A 15 -12.54 0.58 2.56
CA LEU A 15 -11.47 -0.40 2.32
C LEU A 15 -10.44 -0.43 3.46
N ALA A 16 -10.38 0.60 4.32
CA ALA A 16 -9.48 0.67 5.44
C ALA A 16 -10.01 -0.17 6.62
N VAL A 17 -9.40 -1.34 6.85
CA VAL A 17 -9.74 -2.23 7.98
C VAL A 17 -8.95 -1.84 9.21
N HIS A 18 -9.63 -1.49 10.30
CA HIS A 18 -9.04 -1.14 11.58
C HIS A 18 -9.63 -2.03 12.69
N GLY A 19 -8.75 -2.77 13.38
CA GLY A 19 -9.08 -3.50 14.62
C GLY A 19 -9.57 -4.94 14.47
N PHE A 20 -9.46 -5.71 15.57
CA PHE A 20 -9.94 -7.10 15.70
C PHE A 20 -11.22 -7.11 16.54
N ASN A 21 -12.41 -7.22 15.91
CA ASN A 21 -13.68 -7.39 16.61
C ASN A 21 -14.72 -8.05 15.70
N MET A 22 -15.91 -8.39 16.22
CA MET A 22 -17.08 -8.87 15.44
C MET A 22 -17.41 -7.96 14.25
N GLU A 23 -17.04 -6.70 14.32
CA GLU A 23 -17.07 -5.72 13.23
C GLU A 23 -16.17 -6.10 12.04
N VAL A 24 -15.08 -6.84 12.28
CA VAL A 24 -14.19 -7.38 11.24
C VAL A 24 -14.94 -8.36 10.33
N LEU A 25 -15.79 -9.24 10.88
CA LEU A 25 -16.55 -10.22 10.08
C LEU A 25 -17.56 -9.52 9.15
N ARG A 26 -18.20 -8.45 9.64
CA ARG A 26 -19.09 -7.61 8.84
C ARG A 26 -18.33 -6.87 7.74
N ARG A 27 -17.16 -6.35 8.06
CA ARG A 27 -16.27 -5.64 7.11
C ARG A 27 -15.69 -6.58 6.05
N PHE A 28 -15.38 -7.83 6.39
CA PHE A 28 -14.96 -8.82 5.39
C PHE A 28 -16.02 -9.06 4.32
N ARG A 29 -17.29 -9.13 4.72
CA ARG A 29 -18.40 -9.25 3.76
C ARG A 29 -18.52 -8.01 2.88
N GLU A 30 -18.39 -6.82 3.46
CA GLU A 30 -18.45 -5.56 2.71
C GLU A 30 -17.28 -5.47 1.71
N ILE A 31 -16.05 -5.74 2.13
CA ILE A 31 -14.87 -5.75 1.26
C ILE A 31 -15.02 -6.79 0.15
N TRP A 32 -15.54 -7.97 0.47
CA TRP A 32 -15.78 -9.01 -0.52
C TRP A 32 -16.84 -8.59 -1.54
N THR A 33 -17.91 -7.94 -1.09
CA THR A 33 -18.98 -7.40 -1.95
C THR A 33 -18.40 -6.30 -2.86
N ILE A 34 -17.66 -5.33 -2.31
CA ILE A 34 -17.01 -4.29 -3.10
C ILE A 34 -16.09 -4.89 -4.17
N ARG A 35 -15.27 -5.89 -3.81
CA ARG A 35 -14.38 -6.56 -4.76
C ARG A 35 -15.14 -7.28 -5.86
N ARG A 36 -16.25 -7.93 -5.54
CA ARG A 36 -17.13 -8.60 -6.51
C ARG A 36 -17.75 -7.58 -7.46
N ASP A 37 -18.38 -6.55 -6.93
CA ASP A 37 -19.10 -5.53 -7.69
C ASP A 37 -18.13 -4.73 -8.57
N LEU A 38 -16.92 -4.44 -8.07
CA LEU A 38 -15.82 -3.86 -8.85
C LEU A 38 -15.42 -4.78 -10.01
N GLY A 39 -15.28 -6.09 -9.75
CA GLY A 39 -14.97 -7.06 -10.78
C GLY A 39 -16.07 -7.15 -11.85
N ASP A 40 -17.32 -7.16 -11.44
CA ASP A 40 -18.46 -7.20 -12.36
C ASP A 40 -18.51 -5.96 -13.27
N ARG A 41 -18.26 -4.78 -12.68
CA ARG A 41 -18.20 -3.52 -13.43
C ARG A 41 -17.02 -3.50 -14.42
N LEU A 42 -15.83 -3.89 -13.98
CA LEU A 42 -14.64 -3.95 -14.84
C LEU A 42 -14.79 -4.95 -15.99
N LEU A 43 -15.48 -6.07 -15.76
CA LEU A 43 -15.78 -7.03 -16.82
C LEU A 43 -16.81 -6.49 -17.84
N ALA A 44 -17.75 -5.66 -17.39
CA ALA A 44 -18.71 -5.00 -18.28
C ALA A 44 -18.04 -3.87 -19.10
N ASP A 45 -17.22 -3.05 -18.44
CA ASP A 45 -16.54 -1.90 -19.05
C ASP A 45 -15.35 -2.31 -19.92
N ARG A 46 -14.75 -3.50 -19.68
CA ARG A 46 -13.59 -4.10 -20.36
C ARG A 46 -12.45 -3.11 -20.61
N PRO A 47 -11.82 -2.58 -19.57
CA PRO A 47 -10.68 -1.68 -19.75
C PRO A 47 -9.51 -2.39 -20.43
N ASP A 48 -8.65 -1.64 -21.13
CA ASP A 48 -7.45 -2.18 -21.79
C ASP A 48 -6.47 -2.78 -20.78
N VAL A 49 -6.39 -2.19 -19.58
CA VAL A 49 -5.52 -2.63 -18.50
C VAL A 49 -6.15 -2.33 -17.14
N PHE A 50 -6.00 -3.26 -16.21
CA PHE A 50 -6.27 -3.05 -14.79
C PHE A 50 -4.94 -2.93 -14.03
N VAL A 51 -4.80 -1.87 -13.24
CA VAL A 51 -3.63 -1.65 -12.39
C VAL A 51 -4.04 -1.76 -10.92
N GLY A 52 -3.67 -2.87 -10.29
CA GLY A 52 -3.81 -3.07 -8.84
C GLY A 52 -2.66 -2.39 -8.10
N VAL A 53 -2.98 -1.55 -7.10
CA VAL A 53 -1.98 -0.85 -6.30
C VAL A 53 -1.97 -1.41 -4.89
N ASP A 54 -0.84 -2.01 -4.46
CA ASP A 54 -0.68 -2.61 -3.13
C ASP A 54 -1.83 -3.57 -2.74
N ALA A 55 -2.15 -3.71 -1.45
CA ALA A 55 -3.26 -4.53 -0.94
C ALA A 55 -3.41 -5.90 -1.64
N PRO A 56 -2.38 -6.76 -1.65
CA PRO A 56 -2.37 -8.00 -2.45
C PRO A 56 -3.46 -8.99 -2.07
N ASP A 57 -3.97 -8.94 -0.84
CA ASP A 57 -5.08 -9.80 -0.40
C ASP A 57 -6.43 -9.40 -1.05
N PHE A 58 -6.58 -8.14 -1.41
CA PHE A 58 -7.72 -7.63 -2.17
C PHE A 58 -7.49 -7.79 -3.68
N ASN A 59 -6.37 -7.26 -4.19
CA ASN A 59 -6.12 -7.11 -5.62
C ASN A 59 -5.84 -8.42 -6.34
N LEU A 60 -4.98 -9.32 -5.81
CA LEU A 60 -4.61 -10.56 -6.51
C LEU A 60 -5.80 -11.45 -6.87
N GLY A 61 -6.86 -11.45 -6.05
CA GLY A 61 -8.07 -12.21 -6.37
C GLY A 61 -8.91 -11.57 -7.49
N LEU A 62 -8.94 -10.25 -7.55
CA LEU A 62 -9.59 -9.49 -8.60
C LEU A 62 -8.81 -9.59 -9.91
N GLU A 63 -7.50 -9.39 -9.88
CA GLU A 63 -6.60 -9.51 -11.01
C GLU A 63 -6.69 -10.89 -11.67
N ALA A 64 -6.70 -11.97 -10.86
CA ALA A 64 -6.85 -13.33 -11.39
C ALA A 64 -8.16 -13.50 -12.19
N ARG A 65 -9.26 -12.92 -11.69
CA ARG A 65 -10.56 -12.96 -12.36
C ARG A 65 -10.54 -12.18 -13.67
N LEU A 66 -9.97 -10.97 -13.66
CA LEU A 66 -9.88 -10.10 -14.84
C LEU A 66 -8.97 -10.70 -15.90
N LYS A 67 -7.81 -11.24 -15.49
CA LYS A 67 -6.86 -11.91 -16.37
C LYS A 67 -7.47 -13.13 -17.05
N ALA A 68 -8.27 -13.92 -16.34
CA ALA A 68 -8.96 -15.08 -16.90
C ALA A 68 -9.94 -14.70 -18.02
N GLU A 69 -10.49 -13.48 -17.98
CA GLU A 69 -11.39 -12.90 -18.99
C GLU A 69 -10.65 -12.05 -20.06
N GLY A 70 -9.32 -12.13 -20.06
CA GLY A 70 -8.46 -11.50 -21.08
C GLY A 70 -8.16 -10.01 -20.86
N ILE A 71 -8.52 -9.44 -19.71
CA ILE A 71 -8.13 -8.08 -19.34
C ILE A 71 -6.68 -8.11 -18.82
N LYS A 72 -5.80 -7.26 -19.35
CA LYS A 72 -4.41 -7.16 -18.90
C LYS A 72 -4.34 -6.67 -17.47
N THR A 73 -3.50 -7.30 -16.65
CA THR A 73 -3.36 -7.00 -15.22
C THR A 73 -1.93 -6.63 -14.87
N VAL A 74 -1.78 -5.47 -14.24
CA VAL A 74 -0.51 -4.96 -13.72
C VAL A 74 -0.66 -4.75 -12.22
N HIS A 75 0.29 -5.25 -11.43
CA HIS A 75 0.31 -5.01 -9.99
C HIS A 75 1.47 -4.10 -9.62
N PHE A 76 1.17 -2.97 -9.00
CA PHE A 76 2.15 -2.02 -8.48
C PHE A 76 2.31 -2.20 -6.97
N VAL A 77 3.52 -2.24 -6.49
CA VAL A 77 3.98 -2.59 -5.13
C VAL A 77 4.02 -4.11 -4.91
N SER A 78 5.16 -4.69 -5.19
CA SER A 78 5.44 -6.11 -4.96
C SER A 78 5.13 -6.54 -3.53
N PRO A 79 4.33 -7.59 -3.30
CA PRO A 79 4.21 -8.18 -1.96
C PRO A 79 5.55 -8.71 -1.48
N SER A 80 5.85 -8.54 -0.18
CA SER A 80 7.12 -8.96 0.44
C SER A 80 7.25 -10.50 0.56
N ILE A 81 7.08 -11.22 -0.57
CA ILE A 81 7.15 -12.69 -0.63
C ILE A 81 8.55 -13.22 -0.36
N TRP A 82 9.57 -12.41 -0.58
CA TRP A 82 10.97 -12.70 -0.28
C TRP A 82 11.25 -12.83 1.22
N ALA A 83 10.41 -12.22 2.07
CA ALA A 83 10.62 -12.23 3.52
C ALA A 83 9.94 -13.43 4.22
N TRP A 84 8.72 -13.85 3.80
CA TRP A 84 7.95 -14.81 4.63
C TRP A 84 6.79 -15.55 3.93
N ARG A 85 6.44 -15.26 2.70
CA ARG A 85 5.29 -15.89 2.01
C ARG A 85 5.62 -16.37 0.60
N GLY A 86 6.74 -17.08 0.42
CA GLY A 86 7.19 -17.57 -0.89
C GLY A 86 6.14 -18.34 -1.68
N GLY A 87 5.25 -19.09 -1.02
CA GLY A 87 4.15 -19.81 -1.70
C GLY A 87 3.14 -18.92 -2.42
N ARG A 88 3.11 -17.61 -2.14
CA ARG A 88 2.26 -16.66 -2.88
C ARG A 88 2.67 -16.48 -4.34
N ILE A 89 3.88 -16.85 -4.73
CA ILE A 89 4.36 -16.68 -6.09
C ILE A 89 3.45 -17.35 -7.12
N HIS A 90 2.93 -18.53 -6.81
CA HIS A 90 1.99 -19.23 -7.70
C HIS A 90 0.65 -18.50 -7.87
N LYS A 91 0.18 -17.83 -6.79
CA LYS A 91 -1.01 -17.00 -6.87
C LYS A 91 -0.75 -15.77 -7.72
N ILE A 92 0.40 -15.10 -7.53
CA ILE A 92 0.80 -13.93 -8.30
C ILE A 92 0.91 -14.28 -9.79
N HIS A 93 1.55 -15.40 -10.12
CA HIS A 93 1.69 -15.87 -11.52
C HIS A 93 0.33 -16.00 -12.23
N ARG A 94 -0.69 -16.49 -11.52
CA ARG A 94 -2.04 -16.63 -12.10
C ARG A 94 -2.81 -15.32 -12.15
N SER A 95 -2.42 -14.34 -11.33
CA SER A 95 -3.16 -13.10 -11.16
C SER A 95 -2.64 -11.96 -12.02
N VAL A 96 -1.33 -11.90 -12.26
CA VAL A 96 -0.66 -10.70 -12.77
C VAL A 96 0.02 -11.01 -14.10
N ASP A 97 -0.13 -10.12 -15.07
CA ASP A 97 0.65 -10.18 -16.31
C ASP A 97 2.00 -9.46 -16.14
N HIS A 98 2.03 -8.38 -15.36
CA HIS A 98 3.26 -7.63 -15.11
C HIS A 98 3.31 -7.08 -13.67
N MET A 99 4.44 -7.27 -13.00
CA MET A 99 4.71 -6.75 -11.65
C MET A 99 5.59 -5.50 -11.71
N LEU A 100 5.16 -4.41 -11.09
CA LEU A 100 5.96 -3.20 -10.91
C LEU A 100 6.55 -3.18 -9.50
N CYS A 101 7.86 -3.30 -9.42
CA CYS A 101 8.62 -3.52 -8.19
C CYS A 101 9.21 -2.22 -7.63
N LEU A 102 9.17 -2.05 -6.32
CA LEU A 102 9.76 -0.89 -5.64
C LEU A 102 11.25 -1.06 -5.34
N PHE A 103 11.75 -2.31 -5.27
CA PHE A 103 13.14 -2.58 -4.95
C PHE A 103 13.87 -3.28 -6.11
N PRO A 104 15.14 -2.96 -6.35
CA PRO A 104 15.89 -3.45 -7.53
C PRO A 104 16.16 -4.96 -7.52
N PHE A 105 16.07 -5.62 -6.39
CA PHE A 105 16.27 -7.07 -6.27
C PHE A 105 15.00 -7.90 -6.58
N GLU A 106 13.82 -7.29 -6.52
CA GLU A 106 12.54 -8.00 -6.65
C GLU A 106 12.28 -8.56 -8.05
N PRO A 107 12.59 -7.87 -9.17
CA PRO A 107 12.33 -8.38 -10.50
C PRO A 107 12.94 -9.76 -10.77
N LYS A 108 14.16 -10.00 -10.27
CA LYS A 108 14.80 -11.30 -10.43
C LYS A 108 13.96 -12.43 -9.83
N LEU A 109 13.39 -12.21 -8.66
CA LEU A 109 12.53 -13.19 -7.98
C LEU A 109 11.33 -13.59 -8.85
N TYR A 110 10.72 -12.62 -9.52
CA TYR A 110 9.58 -12.85 -10.43
C TYR A 110 9.99 -13.51 -11.73
N HIS A 111 11.08 -13.09 -12.34
CA HIS A 111 11.61 -13.68 -13.57
C HIS A 111 11.98 -15.15 -13.40
N ASP A 112 12.57 -15.52 -12.25
CA ASP A 112 12.89 -16.90 -11.91
C ASP A 112 11.65 -17.82 -11.86
N HIS A 113 10.44 -17.22 -11.78
CA HIS A 113 9.14 -17.92 -11.79
C HIS A 113 8.28 -17.62 -13.01
N GLY A 114 8.87 -17.07 -14.08
CA GLY A 114 8.18 -16.80 -15.35
C GLY A 114 7.17 -15.65 -15.28
N ILE A 115 7.29 -14.73 -14.32
CA ILE A 115 6.43 -13.54 -14.19
C ILE A 115 7.21 -12.34 -14.71
N ALA A 116 6.63 -11.59 -15.65
CA ALA A 116 7.23 -10.33 -16.10
C ALA A 116 7.21 -9.31 -14.96
N ALA A 117 8.35 -8.66 -14.75
CA ALA A 117 8.50 -7.67 -13.68
C ALA A 117 9.48 -6.57 -14.06
N THR A 118 9.24 -5.36 -13.57
CA THR A 118 10.11 -4.20 -13.80
C THR A 118 10.34 -3.45 -12.48
N PHE A 119 11.58 -3.10 -12.22
CA PHE A 119 11.91 -2.15 -11.15
C PHE A 119 11.55 -0.74 -11.60
N VAL A 120 10.68 -0.09 -10.85
CA VAL A 120 10.20 1.28 -11.14
C VAL A 120 10.62 2.31 -10.08
N GLY A 121 11.23 1.85 -9.00
CA GLY A 121 11.61 2.69 -7.88
C GLY A 121 10.45 3.02 -6.93
N HIS A 122 10.78 3.71 -5.84
CA HIS A 122 9.82 4.10 -4.83
C HIS A 122 9.39 5.56 -5.07
N PRO A 123 8.09 5.88 -5.19
CA PRO A 123 7.61 7.24 -5.49
C PRO A 123 8.13 8.32 -4.53
N LEU A 124 8.36 7.96 -3.26
CA LEU A 124 8.93 8.91 -2.28
C LEU A 124 10.38 9.28 -2.57
N ALA A 125 11.12 8.49 -3.35
CA ALA A 125 12.49 8.82 -3.72
C ALA A 125 12.58 10.07 -4.60
N ASP A 126 11.53 10.35 -5.38
CA ASP A 126 11.45 11.55 -6.22
C ASP A 126 10.95 12.77 -5.42
N ILE A 127 10.27 12.55 -4.30
CA ILE A 127 9.64 13.61 -3.49
C ILE A 127 10.55 14.05 -2.34
N ILE A 128 11.28 13.10 -1.74
CA ILE A 128 12.14 13.38 -0.57
C ILE A 128 13.51 13.82 -1.08
N PRO A 129 13.91 15.09 -0.86
CA PRO A 129 15.22 15.57 -1.30
C PRO A 129 16.36 14.90 -0.53
N LEU A 130 17.39 14.45 -1.25
CA LEU A 130 18.60 13.84 -0.64
C LEU A 130 19.34 14.81 0.28
N GLN A 131 19.30 16.10 -0.02
CA GLN A 131 19.92 17.14 0.79
C GLN A 131 18.84 18.09 1.31
N THR A 132 18.74 18.17 2.63
CA THR A 132 17.77 19.04 3.30
C THR A 132 18.51 19.97 4.25
N SER A 133 18.26 21.27 4.15
CA SER A 133 18.75 22.22 5.14
C SER A 133 17.98 22.07 6.45
N LYS A 134 18.69 21.65 7.51
CA LYS A 134 18.12 21.53 8.87
C LYS A 134 17.45 22.84 9.32
N GLN A 135 18.06 23.97 8.99
CA GLN A 135 17.55 25.29 9.34
C GLN A 135 16.25 25.60 8.60
N ALA A 136 16.21 25.39 7.28
CA ALA A 136 15.01 25.63 6.47
C ALA A 136 13.83 24.74 6.92
N VAL A 137 14.10 23.48 7.31
CA VAL A 137 13.06 22.60 7.84
C VAL A 137 12.55 23.08 9.19
N ARG A 138 13.45 23.52 10.09
CA ARG A 138 13.04 24.08 11.39
C ARG A 138 12.17 25.32 11.22
N GLU A 139 12.52 26.21 10.32
CA GLU A 139 11.72 27.39 10.01
C GLU A 139 10.34 27.02 9.45
N LYS A 140 10.31 26.07 8.50
CA LYS A 140 9.05 25.59 7.90
C LYS A 140 8.11 24.94 8.92
N LEU A 141 8.66 24.25 9.92
CA LEU A 141 7.89 23.56 10.97
C LEU A 141 7.71 24.40 12.23
N ALA A 142 8.13 25.67 12.23
CA ALA A 142 8.12 26.57 13.37
C ALA A 142 8.80 25.98 14.64
N LEU A 143 9.88 25.23 14.44
CA LEU A 143 10.65 24.60 15.52
C LEU A 143 11.74 25.54 16.05
N PRO A 144 12.08 25.47 17.36
CA PRO A 144 13.18 26.23 17.93
C PRO A 144 14.50 25.97 17.25
N ARG A 145 15.33 27.01 17.07
CA ARG A 145 16.63 26.89 16.36
C ARG A 145 17.67 26.12 17.16
N ASP A 146 17.73 26.34 18.47
CA ASP A 146 18.84 25.97 19.34
C ASP A 146 18.56 24.81 20.29
N TYR A 147 17.32 24.33 20.33
CA TYR A 147 16.95 23.20 21.20
C TYR A 147 17.00 21.87 20.46
N PRO A 148 17.30 20.75 21.15
CA PRO A 148 17.16 19.41 20.59
C PRO A 148 15.70 19.16 20.23
N VAL A 149 15.48 18.45 19.10
CA VAL A 149 14.15 18.06 18.63
C VAL A 149 14.10 16.56 18.58
N PHE A 150 13.16 15.98 19.31
CA PHE A 150 12.89 14.55 19.33
C PHE A 150 11.66 14.25 18.48
N GLY A 151 11.81 13.38 17.47
CA GLY A 151 10.69 12.89 16.68
C GLY A 151 10.08 11.65 17.32
N MET A 152 8.78 11.69 17.64
CA MET A 152 8.03 10.51 18.04
C MET A 152 7.25 9.96 16.87
N LEU A 153 7.46 8.67 16.53
CA LEU A 153 6.83 7.98 15.42
C LEU A 153 5.96 6.80 15.93
N PRO A 154 4.78 7.10 16.50
CA PRO A 154 3.95 6.08 17.17
C PRO A 154 3.24 5.11 16.20
N GLY A 155 3.42 5.30 14.90
CA GLY A 155 2.69 4.58 13.87
C GLY A 155 1.54 5.38 13.27
N SER A 156 0.86 4.79 12.31
CA SER A 156 -0.22 5.43 11.55
C SER A 156 -1.59 4.78 11.75
N ARG A 157 -1.66 3.62 12.40
CA ARG A 157 -2.90 2.88 12.65
C ARG A 157 -3.40 3.10 14.08
N GLN A 158 -4.72 3.15 14.27
CA GLN A 158 -5.32 3.30 15.59
C GLN A 158 -4.82 2.27 16.62
N GLY A 159 -4.64 1.01 16.19
CA GLY A 159 -4.11 -0.05 17.06
C GLY A 159 -2.66 0.20 17.49
N GLU A 160 -1.82 0.71 16.60
CA GLU A 160 -0.44 1.10 16.90
C GLU A 160 -0.42 2.27 17.88
N LEU A 161 -1.22 3.31 17.61
CA LEU A 161 -1.36 4.46 18.48
C LEU A 161 -1.86 4.08 19.88
N ALA A 162 -2.87 3.22 19.98
CA ALA A 162 -3.40 2.77 21.26
C ALA A 162 -2.36 1.97 22.09
N MET A 163 -1.52 1.18 21.44
CA MET A 163 -0.45 0.44 22.12
C MET A 163 0.72 1.32 22.53
N MET A 164 1.00 2.39 21.78
CA MET A 164 2.14 3.27 22.03
C MET A 164 1.81 4.49 22.90
N ALA A 165 0.52 4.81 23.08
CA ALA A 165 0.09 6.03 23.76
C ALA A 165 0.68 6.16 25.17
N ASP A 166 0.64 5.11 25.98
CA ASP A 166 1.14 5.15 27.36
C ASP A 166 2.66 5.37 27.40
N PHE A 167 3.41 4.78 26.46
CA PHE A 167 4.87 4.97 26.37
C PHE A 167 5.22 6.40 25.95
N ILE A 168 4.44 7.00 25.04
CA ILE A 168 4.66 8.37 24.57
C ILE A 168 4.37 9.36 25.69
N ILE A 169 3.27 9.20 26.41
CA ILE A 169 2.89 10.05 27.55
C ILE A 169 3.90 9.91 28.68
N ALA A 170 4.37 8.70 28.98
CA ALA A 170 5.41 8.47 29.98
C ALA A 170 6.74 9.12 29.58
N GLY A 171 7.12 9.07 28.29
CA GLY A 171 8.33 9.71 27.76
C GLY A 171 8.30 11.23 27.82
N ASP A 172 7.14 11.86 27.63
CA ASP A 172 6.97 13.32 27.72
C ASP A 172 7.17 13.85 29.16
N ASN A 173 6.92 13.01 30.17
CA ASN A 173 7.16 13.32 31.57
C ASN A 173 8.59 13.03 32.07
N ALA A 174 9.42 12.40 31.25
CA ALA A 174 10.84 12.19 31.56
C ALA A 174 11.58 13.53 31.41
N LYS A 175 11.94 14.15 32.52
CA LYS A 175 12.84 15.32 32.52
C LYS A 175 14.22 14.86 32.05
N PHE A 176 14.59 15.22 30.83
CA PHE A 176 15.96 15.13 30.33
C PHE A 176 16.78 16.33 30.77
#